data_dfaf5f86496fccebc3dddc9661c5c925
#
_entry.id   dfaf5f86496fccebc3dddc9661c5c925
#
_cell.length_a   1.000
_cell.length_b   1.000
_cell.length_c   1.000
_cell.angle_alpha   90.00
_cell.angle_beta   90.00
_cell.angle_gamma   90.00
#
_symmetry.space_group_name_H-M   'P 1'
#
loop_
_entity.id
_entity.type
_entity.pdbx_description
1 polymer ?
#
loop_
_entity_poly.entity_id
_entity_poly.type
_entity_poly.pdbx_seq_one_letter_code
_entity_poly.pdbx_strand_id
1 'polypeptide(L)'
;LGDVYKRQLEFREYKKLLSTYINALPEMVSPSDGLIHTDYAQAVTATGRLSSNKPNLQNIPIRTSLGRETRSAFISRNEGDFILAADYSQIELRIIASFSGDPEMINAFKNEKDIHSITASKVFNVSLEDVTGDMRRRAKEVNFGIIYGISPFGLSQNLDIPRSEAKEIIDSYFSEFSLVKEYM
;
A
#
# COMPACT_ATOMS: atom_id res chain seq x y z
N LEU A 1 12.82 19.34 -22.90
CA LEU A 1 13.29 18.73 -21.64
C LEU A 1 12.30 17.71 -21.09
N GLY A 2 10.98 17.97 -21.16
CA GLY A 2 9.95 17.05 -20.63
C GLY A 2 9.92 15.67 -21.31
N ASP A 3 10.10 15.59 -22.61
CA ASP A 3 10.10 14.33 -23.36
C ASP A 3 11.32 13.45 -23.06
N VAL A 4 12.49 14.05 -22.93
CA VAL A 4 13.72 13.31 -22.57
C VAL A 4 13.59 12.71 -21.17
N TYR A 5 13.03 13.46 -20.23
CA TYR A 5 12.83 13.00 -18.86
C TYR A 5 11.80 11.85 -18.79
N LYS A 6 10.70 11.94 -19.52
CA LYS A 6 9.71 10.85 -19.63
C LYS A 6 10.34 9.58 -20.17
N ARG A 7 11.05 9.66 -21.29
CA ARG A 7 11.75 8.50 -21.88
C ARG A 7 12.81 7.93 -20.95
N GLN A 8 13.49 8.76 -20.16
CA GLN A 8 14.44 8.28 -19.16
C GLN A 8 13.76 7.49 -18.04
N LEU A 9 12.58 7.94 -17.58
CA LEU A 9 11.81 7.21 -16.56
C LEU A 9 11.33 5.88 -17.11
N GLU A 10 10.77 5.83 -18.32
CA GLU A 10 10.37 4.60 -19.00
C GLU A 10 11.56 3.65 -19.18
N PHE A 11 12.68 4.13 -19.65
CA PHE A 11 13.91 3.34 -19.80
C PHE A 11 14.36 2.71 -18.47
N ARG A 12 14.30 3.48 -17.37
CA ARG A 12 14.66 2.98 -16.03
C ARG A 12 13.69 1.91 -15.56
N GLU A 13 12.40 2.03 -15.85
CA GLU A 13 11.41 1.02 -15.55
C GLU A 13 11.71 -0.28 -16.31
N TYR A 14 11.86 -0.22 -17.63
CA TYR A 14 12.23 -1.38 -18.45
C TYR A 14 13.52 -2.04 -18.00
N LYS A 15 14.56 -1.23 -17.75
CA LYS A 15 15.86 -1.71 -17.30
C LYS A 15 15.74 -2.46 -15.96
N LYS A 16 14.94 -1.92 -15.03
CA LYS A 16 14.69 -2.56 -13.73
C LYS A 16 13.96 -3.89 -13.90
N LEU A 17 12.88 -3.93 -14.69
CA LEU A 17 12.14 -5.17 -14.96
C LEU A 17 13.05 -6.23 -15.59
N LEU A 18 13.80 -5.85 -16.60
CA LEU A 18 14.71 -6.74 -17.31
C LEU A 18 15.77 -7.32 -16.39
N SER A 19 16.49 -6.47 -15.64
CA SER A 19 17.62 -6.91 -14.81
C SER A 19 17.20 -7.62 -13.53
N THR A 20 16.08 -7.22 -12.92
CA THR A 20 15.69 -7.74 -11.61
C THR A 20 14.81 -9.00 -11.71
N TYR A 21 13.99 -9.09 -12.77
CA TYR A 21 13.02 -10.17 -12.89
C TYR A 21 13.28 -11.04 -14.12
N ILE A 22 13.30 -10.48 -15.32
CA ILE A 22 13.30 -11.27 -16.56
C ILE A 22 14.60 -12.03 -16.73
N ASN A 23 15.75 -11.41 -16.47
CA ASN A 23 17.05 -12.07 -16.60
C ASN A 23 17.44 -12.83 -15.32
N ALA A 24 17.19 -12.27 -14.14
CA ALA A 24 17.69 -12.83 -12.90
C ALA A 24 16.87 -14.04 -12.39
N LEU A 25 15.52 -14.01 -12.51
CA LEU A 25 14.69 -15.08 -11.95
C LEU A 25 14.90 -16.45 -12.62
N PRO A 26 15.04 -16.56 -13.93
CA PRO A 26 15.33 -17.86 -14.57
C PRO A 26 16.64 -18.49 -14.07
N GLU A 27 17.65 -17.69 -13.75
CA GLU A 27 18.93 -18.17 -13.21
C GLU A 27 18.81 -18.67 -11.76
N MET A 28 17.73 -18.31 -11.06
CA MET A 28 17.47 -18.70 -9.67
C MET A 28 16.53 -19.91 -9.56
N VAL A 29 16.13 -20.47 -10.67
CA VAL A 29 15.34 -21.72 -10.68
C VAL A 29 16.21 -22.86 -10.17
N SER A 30 15.73 -23.53 -9.14
CA SER A 30 16.42 -24.68 -8.54
C SER A 30 16.45 -25.85 -9.52
N PRO A 31 17.63 -26.42 -9.81
CA PRO A 31 17.72 -27.58 -10.70
C PRO A 31 17.14 -28.86 -10.08
N SER A 32 16.88 -28.87 -8.76
CA SER A 32 16.36 -30.06 -8.08
C SER A 32 14.84 -30.23 -8.24
N ASP A 33 14.07 -29.13 -8.39
CA ASP A 33 12.61 -29.20 -8.41
C ASP A 33 11.95 -28.22 -9.40
N GLY A 34 12.75 -27.42 -10.12
CA GLY A 34 12.27 -26.47 -11.12
C GLY A 34 11.55 -25.24 -10.53
N LEU A 35 11.71 -24.95 -9.24
CA LEU A 35 11.05 -23.86 -8.54
C LEU A 35 12.02 -22.74 -8.17
N ILE A 36 11.46 -21.56 -7.90
CA ILE A 36 12.20 -20.44 -7.31
C ILE A 36 11.94 -20.43 -5.80
N HIS A 37 13.01 -20.49 -5.01
CA HIS A 37 12.95 -20.44 -3.55
C HIS A 37 13.53 -19.13 -3.06
N THR A 38 12.78 -18.42 -2.21
CA THR A 38 13.26 -17.20 -1.53
C THR A 38 13.60 -17.50 -0.09
N ASP A 39 14.57 -16.77 0.46
CA ASP A 39 14.89 -16.78 1.88
C ASP A 39 14.04 -15.72 2.60
N TYR A 40 13.18 -16.14 3.53
CA TYR A 40 12.44 -15.24 4.40
C TYR A 40 13.19 -15.03 5.71
N ALA A 41 13.69 -13.80 5.90
CA ALA A 41 14.33 -13.39 7.15
C ALA A 41 13.31 -12.75 8.10
N GLN A 42 13.21 -13.28 9.33
CA GLN A 42 12.22 -12.86 10.33
C GLN A 42 12.68 -11.71 11.22
N ALA A 43 13.98 -11.51 11.39
CA ALA A 43 14.56 -10.59 12.37
C ALA A 43 15.41 -9.46 11.74
N VAL A 44 15.12 -9.09 10.49
CA VAL A 44 15.91 -8.06 9.77
C VAL A 44 15.25 -6.70 9.82
N THR A 45 13.92 -6.62 9.76
CA THR A 45 13.19 -5.36 9.75
C THR A 45 12.90 -4.87 11.16
N ALA A 46 13.03 -3.57 11.41
CA ALA A 46 12.70 -2.97 12.70
C ALA A 46 11.19 -3.10 13.06
N THR A 47 10.35 -3.32 12.07
CA THR A 47 8.88 -3.42 12.21
C THR A 47 8.39 -4.84 12.48
N GLY A 48 9.27 -5.86 12.50
CA GLY A 48 8.87 -7.26 12.60
C GLY A 48 8.28 -7.87 11.33
N ARG A 49 8.25 -7.12 10.20
CA ARG A 49 7.84 -7.68 8.91
C ARG A 49 8.90 -8.63 8.37
N LEU A 50 8.47 -9.64 7.60
CA LEU A 50 9.40 -10.50 6.87
C LEU A 50 10.16 -9.71 5.81
N SER A 51 11.41 -10.07 5.58
CA SER A 51 12.20 -9.63 4.43
C SER A 51 12.44 -10.84 3.51
N SER A 52 12.18 -10.68 2.22
CA SER A 52 12.38 -11.71 1.20
C SER A 52 13.66 -11.41 0.43
N ASN A 53 14.55 -12.41 0.34
CA ASN A 53 15.87 -12.26 -0.29
C ASN A 53 16.19 -13.47 -1.18
N LYS A 54 16.95 -13.25 -2.24
CA LYS A 54 17.51 -14.27 -3.13
C LYS A 54 16.48 -15.23 -3.73
N PRO A 55 15.49 -14.72 -4.48
CA PRO A 55 15.17 -13.34 -4.85
C PRO A 55 14.22 -12.64 -3.88
N ASN A 56 14.08 -11.30 -3.99
CA ASN A 56 13.04 -10.58 -3.29
C ASN A 56 11.71 -10.71 -4.04
N LEU A 57 10.84 -11.62 -3.59
CA LEU A 57 9.52 -11.85 -4.18
C LEU A 57 8.42 -10.92 -3.65
N GLN A 58 8.69 -10.14 -2.60
CA GLN A 58 7.73 -9.17 -2.05
C GLN A 58 7.58 -7.92 -2.91
N ASN A 59 8.54 -7.64 -3.81
CA ASN A 59 8.58 -6.44 -4.63
C ASN A 59 8.21 -6.67 -6.09
N ILE A 60 7.55 -7.78 -6.42
CA ILE A 60 7.07 -8.05 -7.78
C ILE A 60 6.10 -6.94 -8.19
N PRO A 61 6.34 -6.22 -9.29
CA PRO A 61 5.54 -5.08 -9.69
C PRO A 61 4.09 -5.46 -9.98
N ILE A 62 3.13 -4.59 -9.62
CA ILE A 62 1.70 -4.78 -9.88
C ILE A 62 1.02 -3.53 -10.42
N ARG A 63 1.65 -2.35 -10.30
CA ARG A 63 1.00 -1.07 -10.63
C ARG A 63 0.92 -0.82 -12.13
N THR A 64 1.98 -1.15 -12.88
CA THR A 64 2.05 -0.94 -14.33
C THR A 64 1.56 -2.18 -15.10
N SER A 65 1.19 -2.02 -16.37
CA SER A 65 0.81 -3.14 -17.25
C SER A 65 1.93 -4.16 -17.35
N LEU A 66 3.15 -3.70 -17.63
CA LEU A 66 4.33 -4.56 -17.72
C LEU A 66 4.65 -5.27 -16.40
N GLY A 67 4.45 -4.61 -15.27
CA GLY A 67 4.58 -5.24 -13.95
C GLY A 67 3.59 -6.38 -13.77
N ARG A 68 2.35 -6.21 -14.20
CA ARG A 68 1.33 -7.27 -14.16
C ARG A 68 1.66 -8.42 -15.09
N GLU A 69 2.18 -8.16 -16.29
CA GLU A 69 2.66 -9.20 -17.21
C GLU A 69 3.82 -10.00 -16.59
N THR A 70 4.79 -9.31 -15.98
CA THR A 70 5.88 -9.99 -15.24
C THR A 70 5.34 -10.87 -14.13
N ARG A 71 4.30 -10.40 -13.41
CA ARG A 71 3.66 -11.16 -12.33
C ARG A 71 2.91 -12.39 -12.87
N SER A 72 2.33 -12.35 -14.04
CA SER A 72 1.63 -13.50 -14.66
C SER A 72 2.56 -14.65 -15.03
N ALA A 73 3.86 -14.44 -15.09
CA ALA A 73 4.84 -15.51 -15.28
C ALA A 73 4.99 -16.44 -14.07
N PHE A 74 4.51 -16.03 -12.89
CA PHE A 74 4.50 -16.90 -11.71
C PHE A 74 3.25 -17.77 -11.76
N ILE A 75 3.46 -19.05 -11.93
CA ILE A 75 2.41 -20.07 -12.06
C ILE A 75 2.48 -21.07 -10.89
N SER A 76 1.41 -21.83 -10.70
CA SER A 76 1.39 -22.96 -9.77
C SER A 76 2.33 -24.09 -10.24
N ARG A 77 2.71 -24.98 -9.31
CA ARG A 77 3.62 -26.10 -9.61
C ARG A 77 3.03 -27.06 -10.61
N ASN A 78 1.76 -27.44 -10.45
CA ASN A 78 1.12 -28.44 -11.28
C ASN A 78 0.00 -27.81 -12.12
N GLU A 79 -0.28 -28.42 -13.26
CA GLU A 79 -1.43 -28.05 -14.08
C GLU A 79 -2.74 -28.30 -13.29
N GLY A 80 -3.61 -27.32 -13.27
CA GLY A 80 -4.87 -27.34 -12.52
C GLY A 80 -4.77 -26.83 -11.09
N ASP A 81 -3.58 -26.59 -10.56
CA ASP A 81 -3.39 -25.92 -9.26
C ASP A 81 -3.62 -24.41 -9.38
N PHE A 82 -3.91 -23.77 -8.24
CA PHE A 82 -4.14 -22.33 -8.16
C PHE A 82 -3.16 -21.67 -7.20
N ILE A 83 -2.77 -20.43 -7.50
CA ILE A 83 -2.11 -19.56 -6.52
C ILE A 83 -3.20 -18.82 -5.76
N LEU A 84 -3.35 -19.12 -4.46
CA LEU A 84 -4.25 -18.39 -3.57
C LEU A 84 -3.51 -17.19 -2.98
N ALA A 85 -4.03 -15.98 -3.23
CA ALA A 85 -3.57 -14.76 -2.59
C ALA A 85 -4.65 -14.26 -1.61
N ALA A 86 -4.34 -14.25 -0.33
CA ALA A 86 -5.23 -13.75 0.72
C ALA A 86 -4.51 -12.64 1.52
N ASP A 87 -5.20 -11.53 1.73
CA ASP A 87 -4.69 -10.40 2.51
C ASP A 87 -5.76 -9.94 3.51
N TYR A 88 -5.32 -9.53 4.69
CA TYR A 88 -6.22 -8.95 5.68
C TYR A 88 -6.72 -7.58 5.23
N SER A 89 -8.03 -7.41 5.19
CA SER A 89 -8.63 -6.11 4.85
C SER A 89 -8.34 -5.08 5.93
N GLN A 90 -7.54 -4.08 5.60
CA GLN A 90 -7.27 -2.89 6.43
C GLN A 90 -6.77 -3.22 7.84
N ILE A 91 -5.91 -4.23 7.98
CA ILE A 91 -5.53 -4.77 9.30
C ILE A 91 -4.90 -3.73 10.22
N GLU A 92 -4.03 -2.85 9.70
CA GLU A 92 -3.40 -1.81 10.49
C GLU A 92 -4.42 -0.84 11.09
N LEU A 93 -5.44 -0.44 10.31
CA LEU A 93 -6.52 0.42 10.78
C LEU A 93 -7.40 -0.27 11.84
N ARG A 94 -7.64 -1.58 11.69
CA ARG A 94 -8.37 -2.38 12.69
C ARG A 94 -7.60 -2.51 13.99
N ILE A 95 -6.28 -2.68 13.91
CA ILE A 95 -5.39 -2.73 15.09
C ILE A 95 -5.41 -1.38 15.81
N ILE A 96 -5.26 -0.26 15.08
CA ILE A 96 -5.34 1.09 15.67
C ILE A 96 -6.70 1.32 16.31
N ALA A 97 -7.80 0.97 15.66
CA ALA A 97 -9.14 1.07 16.24
C ALA A 97 -9.26 0.30 17.56
N SER A 98 -8.71 -0.91 17.60
CA SER A 98 -8.73 -1.75 18.81
C SER A 98 -7.86 -1.19 19.93
N PHE A 99 -6.66 -0.71 19.62
CA PHE A 99 -5.72 -0.21 20.64
C PHE A 99 -6.08 1.18 21.15
N SER A 100 -6.56 2.07 20.29
CA SER A 100 -7.04 3.40 20.71
C SER A 100 -8.38 3.34 21.43
N GLY A 101 -9.17 2.30 21.19
CA GLY A 101 -10.54 2.21 21.69
C GLY A 101 -11.50 3.22 21.04
N ASP A 102 -11.11 3.83 19.91
CA ASP A 102 -11.92 4.87 19.25
C ASP A 102 -13.27 4.30 18.79
N PRO A 103 -14.40 4.82 19.35
CA PRO A 103 -15.72 4.25 19.12
C PRO A 103 -16.21 4.41 17.68
N GLU A 104 -15.86 5.52 17.02
CA GLU A 104 -16.27 5.79 15.64
C GLU A 104 -15.57 4.82 14.68
N MET A 105 -14.27 4.62 14.87
CA MET A 105 -13.50 3.68 14.06
C MET A 105 -13.93 2.23 14.32
N ILE A 106 -14.14 1.84 15.58
CA ILE A 106 -14.64 0.49 15.94
C ILE A 106 -16.03 0.25 15.35
N ASN A 107 -16.94 1.22 15.46
CA ASN A 107 -18.29 1.12 14.92
C ASN A 107 -18.28 1.00 13.40
N ALA A 108 -17.42 1.76 12.72
CA ALA A 108 -17.25 1.64 11.28
C ALA A 108 -16.87 0.20 10.86
N PHE A 109 -15.89 -0.41 11.54
CA PHE A 109 -15.47 -1.76 11.23
C PHE A 109 -16.48 -2.84 11.62
N LYS A 110 -17.18 -2.70 12.75
CA LYS A 110 -18.24 -3.64 13.16
C LYS A 110 -19.43 -3.66 12.19
N ASN A 111 -19.73 -2.53 11.58
CA ASN A 111 -20.82 -2.40 10.60
C ASN A 111 -20.33 -2.55 9.15
N GLU A 112 -19.12 -3.08 8.94
CA GLU A 112 -18.52 -3.30 7.61
C GLU A 112 -18.50 -2.05 6.73
N LYS A 113 -18.47 -0.86 7.35
CA LYS A 113 -18.39 0.40 6.62
C LYS A 113 -16.99 0.64 6.09
N ASP A 114 -16.91 1.26 4.92
CA ASP A 114 -15.62 1.64 4.33
C ASP A 114 -15.01 2.85 5.06
N ILE A 115 -14.04 2.59 5.91
CA ILE A 115 -13.34 3.63 6.70
C ILE A 115 -12.70 4.70 5.81
N HIS A 116 -12.26 4.36 4.59
CA HIS A 116 -11.69 5.34 3.67
C HIS A 116 -12.76 6.27 3.11
N SER A 117 -13.96 5.77 2.87
CA SER A 117 -15.11 6.61 2.47
C SER A 117 -15.59 7.50 3.62
N ILE A 118 -15.61 6.99 4.85
CA ILE A 118 -15.92 7.80 6.04
C ILE A 118 -14.90 8.92 6.19
N THR A 119 -13.62 8.60 6.14
CA THR A 119 -12.56 9.63 6.20
C THR A 119 -12.70 10.64 5.06
N ALA A 120 -12.99 10.17 3.82
CA ALA A 120 -13.18 11.06 2.68
C ALA A 120 -14.35 12.02 2.91
N SER A 121 -15.51 11.52 3.35
CA SER A 121 -16.68 12.32 3.68
C SER A 121 -16.36 13.44 4.67
N LYS A 122 -15.60 13.13 5.71
CA LYS A 122 -15.20 14.08 6.75
C LYS A 122 -14.14 15.08 6.27
N VAL A 123 -13.09 14.57 5.63
CA VAL A 123 -11.97 15.39 5.15
C VAL A 123 -12.39 16.37 4.06
N PHE A 124 -13.25 15.93 3.14
CA PHE A 124 -13.73 16.77 2.02
C PHE A 124 -15.06 17.44 2.31
N ASN A 125 -15.65 17.24 3.51
CA ASN A 125 -16.92 17.80 3.94
C ASN A 125 -18.05 17.54 2.93
N VAL A 126 -18.20 16.30 2.50
CA VAL A 126 -19.23 15.82 1.60
C VAL A 126 -20.02 14.68 2.23
N SER A 127 -21.25 14.40 1.74
CA SER A 127 -22.00 13.22 2.19
C SER A 127 -21.27 11.92 1.78
N LEU A 128 -21.53 10.82 2.47
CA LEU A 128 -20.94 9.51 2.09
C LEU A 128 -21.31 9.09 0.66
N GLU A 129 -22.50 9.51 0.20
CA GLU A 129 -23.01 9.19 -1.15
C GLU A 129 -22.29 10.00 -2.24
N ASP A 130 -21.77 11.18 -1.89
CA ASP A 130 -21.04 12.05 -2.80
C ASP A 130 -19.53 11.78 -2.84
N VAL A 131 -19.04 10.81 -2.05
CA VAL A 131 -17.63 10.44 -2.05
C VAL A 131 -17.24 9.81 -3.38
N THR A 132 -16.41 10.52 -4.13
CA THR A 132 -15.85 10.02 -5.39
C THR A 132 -14.74 9.00 -5.16
N GLY A 133 -14.45 8.19 -6.19
CA GLY A 133 -13.32 7.24 -6.14
C GLY A 133 -11.97 7.92 -5.90
N ASP A 134 -11.77 9.15 -6.38
CA ASP A 134 -10.55 9.93 -6.15
C ASP A 134 -10.46 10.42 -4.70
N MET A 135 -11.54 10.94 -4.14
CA MET A 135 -11.60 11.32 -2.72
C MET A 135 -11.29 10.14 -1.81
N ARG A 136 -11.88 8.97 -2.10
CA ARG A 136 -11.62 7.73 -1.36
C ARG A 136 -10.14 7.30 -1.46
N ARG A 137 -9.54 7.40 -2.64
CA ARG A 137 -8.12 7.11 -2.85
C ARG A 137 -7.23 8.04 -2.03
N ARG A 138 -7.49 9.35 -2.07
CA ARG A 138 -6.77 10.35 -1.27
C ARG A 138 -6.96 10.11 0.23
N ALA A 139 -8.17 9.82 0.69
CA ALA A 139 -8.44 9.47 2.08
C ALA A 139 -7.71 8.20 2.53
N LYS A 140 -7.51 7.23 1.64
CA LYS A 140 -6.67 6.06 1.93
C LYS A 140 -5.22 6.47 2.22
N GLU A 141 -4.66 7.38 1.45
CA GLU A 141 -3.31 7.92 1.67
C GLU A 141 -3.23 8.71 2.99
N VAL A 142 -4.29 9.45 3.35
CA VAL A 142 -4.42 10.14 4.64
C VAL A 142 -4.42 9.14 5.79
N ASN A 143 -5.29 8.14 5.75
CA ASN A 143 -5.43 7.12 6.80
C ASN A 143 -4.09 6.43 7.10
N PHE A 144 -3.42 5.93 6.06
CA PHE A 144 -2.13 5.28 6.24
C PHE A 144 -1.02 6.26 6.62
N GLY A 145 -1.00 7.43 5.97
CA GLY A 145 -0.01 8.46 6.28
C GLY A 145 -0.04 8.86 7.76
N ILE A 146 -1.22 9.12 8.31
CA ILE A 146 -1.39 9.52 9.71
C ILE A 146 -0.90 8.41 10.65
N ILE A 147 -1.30 7.16 10.43
CA ILE A 147 -0.86 6.03 11.27
C ILE A 147 0.66 5.88 11.28
N TYR A 148 1.30 6.17 10.17
CA TYR A 148 2.77 6.15 10.08
C TYR A 148 3.44 7.49 10.46
N GLY A 149 2.70 8.43 11.06
CA GLY A 149 3.22 9.70 11.58
C GLY A 149 3.59 10.72 10.49
N ILE A 150 2.85 10.75 9.38
CA ILE A 150 3.11 11.71 8.31
C ILE A 150 2.98 13.15 8.80
N SER A 151 3.94 14.00 8.44
CA SER A 151 3.85 15.43 8.71
C SER A 151 2.93 16.14 7.71
N PRO A 152 2.42 17.36 8.03
CA PRO A 152 1.67 18.17 7.06
C PRO A 152 2.46 18.44 5.77
N PHE A 153 3.78 18.53 5.85
CA PHE A 153 4.63 18.65 4.67
C PHE A 153 4.64 17.36 3.84
N GLY A 154 4.83 16.20 4.47
CA GLY A 154 4.79 14.91 3.77
C GLY A 154 3.45 14.67 3.08
N LEU A 155 2.34 14.95 3.77
CA LEU A 155 1.00 14.79 3.22
C LEU A 155 0.74 15.76 2.05
N SER A 156 1.21 17.01 2.15
CA SER A 156 1.08 18.00 1.06
C SER A 156 1.77 17.55 -0.23
N GLN A 157 2.95 16.92 -0.09
CA GLN A 157 3.69 16.38 -1.24
C GLN A 157 2.99 15.14 -1.86
N ASN A 158 2.44 14.27 -1.02
CA ASN A 158 1.76 13.06 -1.51
C ASN A 158 0.46 13.36 -2.25
N LEU A 159 -0.29 14.36 -1.77
CA LEU A 159 -1.59 14.71 -2.33
C LEU A 159 -1.53 15.86 -3.36
N ASP A 160 -0.36 16.47 -3.55
CA ASP A 160 -0.15 17.66 -4.39
C ASP A 160 -1.10 18.81 -4.01
N ILE A 161 -1.12 19.15 -2.70
CA ILE A 161 -1.95 20.20 -2.10
C ILE A 161 -1.09 21.17 -1.28
N PRO A 162 -1.60 22.39 -0.96
CA PRO A 162 -0.94 23.30 -0.05
C PRO A 162 -0.73 22.69 1.34
N ARG A 163 0.37 23.05 2.01
CA ARG A 163 0.69 22.57 3.35
C ARG A 163 -0.37 22.95 4.39
N SER A 164 -1.02 24.11 4.23
CA SER A 164 -2.15 24.55 5.08
C SER A 164 -3.31 23.57 4.99
N GLU A 165 -3.71 23.20 3.78
CA GLU A 165 -4.77 22.24 3.51
C GLU A 165 -4.42 20.85 4.07
N ALA A 166 -3.17 20.38 3.87
CA ALA A 166 -2.72 19.13 4.46
C ALA A 166 -2.78 19.13 6.00
N LYS A 167 -2.51 20.26 6.63
CA LYS A 167 -2.66 20.41 8.08
C LYS A 167 -4.13 20.34 8.50
N GLU A 168 -5.03 21.03 7.80
CA GLU A 168 -6.47 20.99 8.07
C GLU A 168 -7.03 19.56 7.95
N ILE A 169 -6.57 18.80 6.96
CA ILE A 169 -6.92 17.39 6.79
C ILE A 169 -6.50 16.56 7.99
N ILE A 170 -5.27 16.72 8.48
CA ILE A 170 -4.77 15.99 9.66
C ILE A 170 -5.55 16.41 10.92
N ASP A 171 -5.80 17.69 11.09
CA ASP A 171 -6.56 18.21 12.23
C ASP A 171 -8.00 17.69 12.22
N SER A 172 -8.66 17.68 11.04
CA SER A 172 -10.01 17.12 10.85
C SER A 172 -10.05 15.61 11.14
N TYR A 173 -9.05 14.86 10.68
CA TYR A 173 -8.93 13.43 10.99
C TYR A 173 -8.87 13.16 12.49
N PHE A 174 -8.03 13.88 13.21
CA PHE A 174 -7.90 13.72 14.66
C PHE A 174 -9.07 14.32 15.45
N SER A 175 -9.85 15.21 14.86
CA SER A 175 -11.12 15.66 15.45
C SER A 175 -12.18 14.57 15.38
N GLU A 176 -12.21 13.80 14.29
CA GLU A 176 -13.15 12.68 14.12
C GLU A 176 -12.72 11.47 14.95
N PHE A 177 -11.43 11.12 14.91
CA PHE A 177 -10.86 9.97 15.61
C PHE A 177 -9.98 10.43 16.78
N SER A 178 -10.61 11.06 17.77
CA SER A 178 -9.90 11.74 18.86
C SER A 178 -9.06 10.79 19.73
N LEU A 179 -9.55 9.58 19.99
CA LEU A 179 -8.81 8.58 20.78
C LEU A 179 -7.62 7.99 20.01
N VAL A 180 -7.65 8.01 18.67
CA VAL A 180 -6.46 7.66 17.89
C VAL A 180 -5.33 8.66 18.13
N LYS A 181 -5.65 9.97 18.20
CA LYS A 181 -4.66 11.01 18.51
C LYS A 181 -4.04 10.83 19.90
N GLU A 182 -4.87 10.50 20.88
CA GLU A 182 -4.42 10.29 22.26
C GLU A 182 -3.52 9.05 22.40
N TYR A 183 -3.84 8.01 21.62
CA TYR A 183 -3.06 6.76 21.59
C TYR A 183 -1.69 6.93 20.91
N MET A 184 -1.57 7.76 19.87
CA MET A 184 -0.34 7.97 19.10
C MET A 184 0.65 8.91 19.78
#